data_e4f6589feaea1174d33838c9685a7898
#
_entry.id   e4f6589feaea1174d33838c9685a7898
#
_cell.length_a   1.000
_cell.length_b   1.000
_cell.length_c   1.000
_cell.angle_alpha   90.00
_cell.angle_beta   90.00
_cell.angle_gamma   90.00
#
_symmetry.space_group_name_H-M   'P 1'
#
loop_
_entity.id
_entity.type
_entity.pdbx_description
1 polymer ?
#
loop_
_entity_poly.entity_id
_entity_poly.type
_entity_poly.pdbx_seq_one_letter_code
_entity_poly.pdbx_strand_id
1 'polypeptide(L)'
;FWLSPSSGHLATLREGNYTLMGYRGYKLPADHARKNELLLQMAKLAGIDPSTPNLGSRVTNTTFTNAEYNRLKSEFVRLRTFQEAWIPIIKKGGFSRFALYDLKADPLQKKDISKQRPEVTNRLKKKLLTLYKDVMADAPDWNLK
;
A
#
# COMPACT_ATOMS: atom_id res chain seq x y z
N PHE A 1 -1.81 6.80 -14.88
CA PHE A 1 -2.47 6.81 -13.58
C PHE A 1 -2.44 5.43 -12.95
N TRP A 2 -2.11 5.38 -11.68
CA TRP A 2 -2.03 4.17 -10.88
C TRP A 2 -2.72 4.40 -9.54
N LEU A 3 -3.58 3.48 -9.12
CA LEU A 3 -4.30 3.53 -7.86
C LEU A 3 -3.96 2.30 -7.01
N SER A 4 -3.58 2.51 -5.75
CA SER A 4 -3.28 1.45 -4.80
C SER A 4 -3.81 1.79 -3.40
N PRO A 5 -5.10 1.57 -3.14
CA PRO A 5 -5.77 2.01 -1.92
C PRO A 5 -5.19 1.45 -0.62
N SER A 6 -4.57 0.27 -0.69
CA SER A 6 -3.97 -0.39 0.48
C SER A 6 -2.52 0.00 0.74
N SER A 7 -1.85 0.67 -0.21
CA SER A 7 -0.47 1.10 -0.05
C SER A 7 -0.35 2.48 0.63
N GLY A 8 0.86 2.85 1.05
CA GLY A 8 1.15 4.20 1.56
C GLY A 8 0.99 5.28 0.48
N HIS A 9 1.26 4.93 -0.79
CA HIS A 9 0.99 5.74 -1.96
C HIS A 9 -0.40 5.40 -2.48
N LEU A 10 -1.37 6.29 -2.26
CA LEU A 10 -2.74 6.05 -2.69
C LEU A 10 -2.88 6.06 -4.22
N ALA A 11 -2.26 7.05 -4.87
CA ALA A 11 -2.29 7.16 -6.32
C ALA A 11 -1.03 7.80 -6.88
N THR A 12 -0.70 7.45 -8.13
CA THR A 12 0.43 7.98 -8.86
C THR A 12 0.01 8.40 -10.27
N LEU A 13 0.41 9.58 -10.68
CA LEU A 13 0.25 10.09 -12.03
C LEU A 13 1.59 10.42 -12.65
N ARG A 14 1.89 9.82 -13.81
CA ARG A 14 3.07 10.13 -14.61
C ARG A 14 2.69 10.92 -15.85
N GLU A 15 3.43 11.99 -16.14
CA GLU A 15 3.29 12.78 -17.35
C GLU A 15 4.66 13.33 -17.75
N GLY A 16 5.14 12.89 -18.92
CA GLY A 16 6.50 13.18 -19.36
C GLY A 16 7.55 12.67 -18.38
N ASN A 17 8.45 13.55 -17.94
CA ASN A 17 9.49 13.22 -16.97
C ASN A 17 9.01 13.34 -15.51
N TYR A 18 7.81 13.82 -15.28
CA TYR A 18 7.31 14.05 -13.92
C TYR A 18 6.42 12.89 -13.44
N THR A 19 6.63 12.53 -12.18
CA THR A 19 5.74 11.65 -11.43
C THR A 19 5.21 12.37 -10.21
N LEU A 20 3.89 12.49 -10.10
CA LEU A 20 3.21 12.97 -8.90
C LEU A 20 2.70 11.77 -8.11
N MET A 21 3.10 11.68 -6.84
CA MET A 21 2.59 10.71 -5.88
C MET A 21 1.66 11.37 -4.89
N GLY A 22 0.44 10.84 -4.77
CA GLY A 22 -0.51 11.21 -3.73
C GLY A 22 -0.48 10.18 -2.60
N TYR A 23 -0.25 10.63 -1.38
CA TYR A 23 -0.15 9.78 -0.21
C TYR A 23 -1.48 9.64 0.50
N ARG A 24 -1.76 8.46 0.99
CA ARG A 24 -2.98 8.09 1.69
C ARG A 24 -3.18 8.94 2.95
N GLY A 25 -4.36 9.54 3.10
CA GLY A 25 -4.75 10.35 4.24
C GLY A 25 -5.53 9.62 5.34
N TYR A 26 -5.72 8.29 5.18
CA TYR A 26 -6.46 7.47 6.13
C TYR A 26 -5.63 6.26 6.59
N LYS A 27 -6.04 5.66 7.70
CA LYS A 27 -5.45 4.42 8.21
C LYS A 27 -6.42 3.26 7.93
N LEU A 28 -5.87 2.15 7.46
CA LEU A 28 -6.63 0.90 7.36
C LEU A 28 -6.45 0.11 8.65
N PRO A 29 -7.51 -0.49 9.18
CA PRO A 29 -7.40 -1.39 10.32
C PRO A 29 -6.41 -2.50 10.01
N ALA A 30 -5.52 -2.78 10.95
CA ALA A 30 -4.57 -3.85 10.85
C ALA A 30 -4.37 -4.48 12.23
N ASP A 31 -4.59 -5.77 12.32
CA ASP A 31 -4.28 -6.52 13.53
C ASP A 31 -2.79 -6.83 13.59
N HIS A 32 -2.03 -5.84 14.08
CA HIS A 32 -0.58 -5.96 14.21
C HIS A 32 -0.17 -7.00 15.26
N ALA A 33 -0.96 -7.16 16.33
CA ALA A 33 -0.68 -8.13 17.39
C ALA A 33 -0.80 -9.55 16.85
N ARG A 34 -1.92 -9.86 16.17
CA ARG A 34 -2.15 -11.17 15.57
C ARG A 34 -1.15 -11.48 14.46
N LYS A 35 -0.84 -10.50 13.61
CA LYS A 35 0.20 -10.68 12.57
C LYS A 35 1.56 -11.04 13.17
N ASN A 36 1.96 -10.36 14.24
CA ASN A 36 3.24 -10.62 14.89
C ASN A 36 3.24 -12.00 15.56
N GLU A 37 2.17 -12.37 16.24
CA GLU A 37 2.00 -13.69 16.83
C GLU A 37 2.14 -14.81 15.80
N LEU A 38 1.40 -14.72 14.68
CA LEU A 38 1.48 -15.69 13.59
C LEU A 38 2.90 -15.78 13.01
N LEU A 39 3.56 -14.64 12.84
CA LEU A 39 4.92 -14.57 12.33
C LEU A 39 5.91 -15.31 13.22
N LEU A 40 5.81 -15.12 14.56
CA LEU A 40 6.66 -15.80 15.53
C LEU A 40 6.39 -17.30 15.59
N GLN A 41 5.12 -17.71 15.53
CA GLN A 41 4.75 -19.13 15.48
C GLN A 41 5.30 -19.82 14.22
N MET A 42 5.16 -19.18 13.05
CA MET A 42 5.72 -19.70 11.81
C MET A 42 7.26 -19.77 11.85
N ALA A 43 7.91 -18.75 12.39
CA ALA A 43 9.37 -18.73 12.56
C ALA A 43 9.85 -19.91 13.43
N LYS A 44 9.17 -20.14 14.55
CA LYS A 44 9.46 -21.28 15.45
C LYS A 44 9.32 -22.62 14.74
N LEU A 45 8.24 -22.84 13.98
CA LEU A 45 8.01 -24.08 13.22
C LEU A 45 9.06 -24.30 12.13
N ALA A 46 9.52 -23.21 11.49
CA ALA A 46 10.52 -23.26 10.42
C ALA A 46 11.96 -23.24 10.93
N GLY A 47 12.20 -23.17 12.24
CA GLY A 47 13.55 -23.07 12.81
C GLY A 47 14.27 -21.76 12.47
N ILE A 48 13.51 -20.67 12.21
CA ILE A 48 14.08 -19.37 11.89
C ILE A 48 14.15 -18.52 13.17
N ASP A 49 15.32 -17.95 13.44
CA ASP A 49 15.51 -17.04 14.57
C ASP A 49 14.62 -15.78 14.42
N PRO A 50 13.76 -15.47 15.40
CA PRO A 50 12.91 -14.30 15.38
C PRO A 50 13.65 -12.96 15.26
N SER A 51 14.91 -12.88 15.66
CA SER A 51 15.76 -11.69 15.54
C SER A 51 16.27 -11.45 14.13
N THR A 52 16.06 -12.40 13.21
CA THR A 52 16.56 -12.32 11.85
C THR A 52 15.99 -11.10 11.09
N PRO A 53 16.84 -10.29 10.44
CA PRO A 53 16.37 -9.18 9.61
C PRO A 53 15.38 -9.65 8.53
N ASN A 54 14.34 -8.85 8.30
CA ASN A 54 13.28 -9.15 7.32
C ASN A 54 12.56 -10.50 7.57
N LEU A 55 12.37 -10.85 8.86
CA LEU A 55 11.73 -12.08 9.30
C LEU A 55 10.46 -12.40 8.50
N GLY A 56 9.59 -11.40 8.28
CA GLY A 56 8.34 -11.57 7.53
C GLY A 56 8.53 -12.13 6.12
N SER A 57 9.50 -11.61 5.38
CA SER A 57 9.81 -12.10 4.03
C SER A 57 10.46 -13.49 4.08
N ARG A 58 11.35 -13.72 5.01
CA ARG A 58 12.00 -15.04 5.16
C ARG A 58 10.98 -16.12 5.47
N VAL A 59 10.15 -15.91 6.47
CA VAL A 59 9.11 -16.86 6.86
C VAL A 59 8.12 -17.08 5.70
N THR A 60 7.60 -16.03 5.07
CA THR A 60 6.59 -16.21 4.01
C THR A 60 7.12 -16.84 2.74
N ASN A 61 8.41 -16.70 2.43
CA ASN A 61 9.05 -17.29 1.24
C ASN A 61 9.60 -18.69 1.50
N THR A 62 9.62 -19.16 2.76
CA THR A 62 10.05 -20.53 3.07
C THR A 62 9.03 -21.52 2.55
N THR A 63 9.52 -22.54 1.82
CA THR A 63 8.74 -23.70 1.45
C THR A 63 8.89 -24.76 2.55
N PHE A 64 7.82 -25.02 3.26
CA PHE A 64 7.81 -25.95 4.39
C PHE A 64 6.55 -26.80 4.36
N THR A 65 6.73 -28.12 4.30
CA THR A 65 5.63 -29.11 4.22
C THR A 65 5.10 -29.46 5.61
N ASN A 66 4.55 -28.50 6.31
CA ASN A 66 3.93 -28.71 7.61
C ASN A 66 2.51 -28.12 7.58
N ALA A 67 1.51 -28.93 7.92
CA ALA A 67 0.10 -28.53 7.85
C ALA A 67 -0.21 -27.31 8.72
N GLU A 68 0.32 -27.28 9.95
CA GLU A 68 0.13 -26.17 10.87
C GLU A 68 0.81 -24.89 10.36
N TYR A 69 2.02 -24.98 9.83
CA TYR A 69 2.70 -23.85 9.19
C TYR A 69 1.88 -23.27 8.04
N ASN A 70 1.35 -24.13 7.17
CA ASN A 70 0.54 -23.70 6.03
C ASN A 70 -0.77 -23.05 6.48
N ARG A 71 -1.39 -23.55 7.55
CA ARG A 71 -2.58 -22.92 8.16
C ARG A 71 -2.26 -21.52 8.68
N LEU A 72 -1.19 -21.36 9.47
CA LEU A 72 -0.74 -20.06 9.99
C LEU A 72 -0.36 -19.10 8.86
N LYS A 73 0.33 -19.59 7.83
CA LYS A 73 0.71 -18.80 6.65
C LYS A 73 -0.52 -18.29 5.90
N SER A 74 -1.53 -19.12 5.72
CA SER A 74 -2.78 -18.72 5.06
C SER A 74 -3.51 -17.65 5.85
N GLU A 75 -3.57 -17.76 7.18
CA GLU A 75 -4.15 -16.74 8.07
C GLU A 75 -3.34 -15.44 8.01
N PHE A 76 -2.02 -15.51 8.09
CA PHE A 76 -1.13 -14.34 8.00
C PHE A 76 -1.28 -13.60 6.66
N VAL A 77 -1.35 -14.33 5.55
CA VAL A 77 -1.57 -13.73 4.22
C VAL A 77 -2.94 -13.06 4.17
N ARG A 78 -3.99 -13.72 4.67
CA ARG A 78 -5.35 -13.15 4.72
C ARG A 78 -5.41 -11.82 5.48
N LEU A 79 -4.67 -11.69 6.60
CA LEU A 79 -4.58 -10.44 7.36
C LEU A 79 -3.82 -9.32 6.63
N ARG A 80 -3.08 -9.64 5.55
CA ARG A 80 -2.33 -8.68 4.73
C ARG A 80 -3.01 -8.33 3.42
N THR A 81 -3.98 -9.13 3.00
CA THR A 81 -4.72 -8.89 1.75
C THR A 81 -5.81 -7.86 1.97
N PHE A 82 -6.34 -7.36 0.86
CA PHE A 82 -7.48 -6.45 0.85
C PHE A 82 -8.67 -7.08 1.59
N GLN A 83 -9.35 -6.28 2.42
CA GLN A 83 -10.52 -6.70 3.17
C GLN A 83 -11.71 -5.81 2.79
N GLU A 84 -12.88 -6.40 2.60
CA GLU A 84 -14.12 -5.67 2.27
C GLU A 84 -14.46 -4.60 3.30
N ALA A 85 -14.18 -4.85 4.58
CA ALA A 85 -14.36 -3.89 5.67
C ALA A 85 -13.56 -2.57 5.48
N TRP A 86 -12.55 -2.57 4.59
CA TRP A 86 -11.78 -1.37 4.27
C TRP A 86 -12.48 -0.46 3.25
N ILE A 87 -13.44 -0.98 2.47
CA ILE A 87 -14.10 -0.23 1.38
C ILE A 87 -14.70 1.09 1.87
N PRO A 88 -15.49 1.15 2.95
CA PRO A 88 -16.06 2.40 3.43
C PRO A 88 -14.98 3.42 3.85
N ILE A 89 -13.87 2.93 4.43
CA ILE A 89 -12.74 3.78 4.84
C ILE A 89 -12.03 4.35 3.61
N ILE A 90 -11.82 3.52 2.59
CA ILE A 90 -11.17 3.92 1.32
C ILE A 90 -12.05 4.94 0.58
N LYS A 91 -13.37 4.68 0.47
CA LYS A 91 -14.31 5.57 -0.22
C LYS A 91 -14.44 6.93 0.45
N LYS A 92 -14.42 6.99 1.79
CA LYS A 92 -14.45 8.24 2.56
C LYS A 92 -13.07 8.92 2.66
N GLY A 93 -12.01 8.18 2.39
CA GLY A 93 -10.66 8.64 2.53
C GLY A 93 -10.19 9.51 1.36
N GLY A 94 -9.01 10.08 1.52
CA GLY A 94 -8.40 10.94 0.52
C GLY A 94 -6.89 11.01 0.68
N PHE A 95 -6.32 12.10 0.20
CA PHE A 95 -4.89 12.33 0.22
C PHE A 95 -4.46 13.19 1.42
N SER A 96 -3.35 12.82 2.07
CA SER A 96 -2.71 13.62 3.13
C SER A 96 -1.72 14.63 2.56
N ARG A 97 -0.99 14.24 1.51
CA ARG A 97 0.03 15.08 0.85
C ARG A 97 0.31 14.60 -0.56
N PHE A 98 1.03 15.44 -1.31
CA PHE A 98 1.54 15.12 -2.64
C PHE A 98 3.04 15.35 -2.68
N ALA A 99 3.75 14.54 -3.46
CA ALA A 99 5.16 14.72 -3.76
C ALA A 99 5.38 14.64 -5.28
N LEU A 100 6.26 15.48 -5.82
CA LEU A 100 6.61 15.53 -7.24
C LEU A 100 8.06 15.11 -7.43
N TYR A 101 8.30 14.26 -8.41
CA TYR A 101 9.63 13.79 -8.78
C TYR A 101 9.91 14.02 -10.26
N ASP A 102 11.15 14.37 -10.60
CA ASP A 102 11.64 14.45 -11.96
C ASP A 102 12.45 13.19 -12.29
N LEU A 103 11.85 12.26 -13.03
CA LEU A 103 12.47 10.97 -13.35
C LEU A 103 13.71 11.06 -14.24
N LYS A 104 13.89 12.19 -14.96
CA LYS A 104 15.09 12.42 -15.74
C LYS A 104 16.30 12.75 -14.86
N ALA A 105 16.08 13.59 -13.85
CA ALA A 105 17.11 14.03 -12.92
C ALA A 105 17.27 13.09 -11.70
N ASP A 106 16.18 12.43 -11.29
CA ASP A 106 16.10 11.57 -10.11
C ASP A 106 15.27 10.29 -10.41
N PRO A 107 15.85 9.32 -11.13
CA PRO A 107 15.15 8.06 -11.46
C PRO A 107 14.71 7.27 -10.24
N LEU A 108 15.39 7.45 -9.10
CA LEU A 108 15.09 6.74 -7.85
C LEU A 108 14.05 7.45 -6.97
N GLN A 109 13.55 8.61 -7.42
CA GLN A 109 12.49 9.38 -6.74
C GLN A 109 12.82 9.69 -5.27
N LYS A 110 14.06 10.10 -5.00
CA LYS A 110 14.55 10.41 -3.65
C LYS A 110 14.27 11.87 -3.25
N LYS A 111 14.17 12.78 -4.24
CA LYS A 111 14.05 14.21 -4.00
C LYS A 111 12.67 14.73 -4.39
N ASP A 112 11.84 15.03 -3.41
CA ASP A 112 10.56 15.74 -3.64
C ASP A 112 10.82 17.18 -4.06
N ILE A 113 10.40 17.54 -5.27
CA ILE A 113 10.52 18.88 -5.85
C ILE A 113 9.18 19.62 -5.90
N SER A 114 8.14 19.15 -5.21
CA SER A 114 6.80 19.75 -5.26
C SER A 114 6.77 21.24 -4.90
N LYS A 115 7.57 21.63 -3.92
CA LYS A 115 7.72 23.06 -3.51
C LYS A 115 8.53 23.89 -4.50
N GLN A 116 9.44 23.27 -5.25
CA GLN A 116 10.32 23.90 -6.24
C GLN A 116 9.62 24.09 -7.59
N ARG A 117 8.60 23.29 -7.87
CA ARG A 117 7.82 23.27 -9.12
C ARG A 117 6.31 23.33 -8.83
N PRO A 118 5.83 24.40 -8.18
CA PRO A 118 4.44 24.49 -7.72
C PRO A 118 3.42 24.44 -8.87
N GLU A 119 3.73 25.04 -10.03
CA GLU A 119 2.84 25.02 -11.20
C GLU A 119 2.62 23.59 -11.73
N VAL A 120 3.72 22.84 -11.92
CA VAL A 120 3.65 21.45 -12.36
C VAL A 120 2.90 20.59 -11.33
N THR A 121 3.23 20.79 -10.05
CA THR A 121 2.57 20.09 -8.94
C THR A 121 1.07 20.32 -8.94
N ASN A 122 0.62 21.58 -9.02
CA ASN A 122 -0.80 21.93 -9.01
C ASN A 122 -1.53 21.41 -10.23
N ARG A 123 -0.94 21.50 -11.41
CA ARG A 123 -1.51 20.96 -12.65
C ARG A 123 -1.70 19.44 -12.58
N LEU A 124 -0.67 18.70 -12.18
CA LEU A 124 -0.74 17.23 -12.06
C LEU A 124 -1.66 16.81 -10.91
N LYS A 125 -1.68 17.56 -9.80
CA LYS A 125 -2.60 17.31 -8.69
C LYS A 125 -4.05 17.43 -9.13
N LYS A 126 -4.42 18.49 -9.87
CA LYS A 126 -5.78 18.66 -10.41
C LYS A 126 -6.17 17.46 -11.27
N LYS A 127 -5.29 17.06 -12.19
CA LYS A 127 -5.52 15.91 -13.08
C LYS A 127 -5.67 14.59 -12.30
N LEU A 128 -4.79 14.35 -11.32
CA LEU A 128 -4.83 13.15 -10.48
C LEU A 128 -6.12 13.09 -9.66
N LEU A 129 -6.56 14.22 -9.08
CA LEU A 129 -7.79 14.28 -8.29
C LEU A 129 -9.05 14.03 -9.14
N THR A 130 -9.09 14.52 -10.38
CA THR A 130 -10.18 14.21 -11.31
C THR A 130 -10.24 12.73 -11.60
N LEU A 131 -9.12 12.12 -12.02
CA LEU A 131 -9.05 10.67 -12.29
C LEU A 131 -9.41 9.82 -11.06
N TYR A 132 -8.95 10.24 -9.89
CA TYR A 132 -9.28 9.56 -8.64
C TYR A 132 -10.78 9.60 -8.35
N LYS A 133 -11.40 10.77 -8.51
CA LYS A 133 -12.85 10.96 -8.31
C LYS A 133 -13.65 10.07 -9.26
N ASP A 134 -13.27 10.03 -10.53
CA ASP A 134 -13.95 9.24 -11.55
C ASP A 134 -13.88 7.73 -11.21
N VAL A 135 -12.69 7.24 -10.87
CA VAL A 135 -12.51 5.83 -10.46
C VAL A 135 -13.30 5.51 -9.18
N MET A 136 -13.35 6.43 -8.21
CA MET A 136 -14.11 6.20 -6.98
C MET A 136 -15.62 6.24 -7.21
N ALA A 137 -16.11 7.01 -8.17
CA ALA A 137 -17.51 7.04 -8.57
C ALA A 137 -17.95 5.74 -9.27
N ASP A 138 -17.06 5.19 -10.12
CA ASP A 138 -17.31 3.92 -10.83
C ASP A 138 -17.13 2.68 -9.95
N ALA A 139 -16.48 2.83 -8.79
CA ALA A 139 -16.22 1.70 -7.90
C ALA A 139 -17.53 1.14 -7.32
N PRO A 140 -17.82 -0.17 -7.50
CA PRO A 140 -19.05 -0.78 -7.03
C PRO A 140 -19.22 -0.66 -5.53
N ASP A 141 -20.47 -0.49 -5.09
CA ASP A 141 -20.84 -0.53 -3.68
C ASP A 141 -21.16 -1.97 -3.28
N TRP A 142 -20.15 -2.69 -2.81
CA TRP A 142 -20.28 -4.09 -2.40
C TRP A 142 -21.21 -4.31 -1.19
N ASN A 143 -21.60 -3.24 -0.50
CA ASN A 143 -22.50 -3.28 0.66
C ASN A 143 -24.00 -3.16 0.31
N LEU A 144 -24.37 -3.20 -0.95
CA LEU A 144 -25.77 -3.13 -1.42
C LEU A 144 -26.38 -4.52 -1.65
N LYS A 145 -26.01 -5.50 -0.83
CA LYS A 145 -26.74 -6.78 -0.79
C LYS A 145 -27.33 -6.99 0.60
#